data_23e8253334a2226290040e55d30e8425
#
_entry.id   23e8253334a2226290040e55d30e8425
#
_cell.length_a   1.000
_cell.length_b   1.000
_cell.length_c   1.000
_cell.angle_alpha   90.00
_cell.angle_beta   90.00
_cell.angle_gamma   90.00
#
_symmetry.space_group_name_H-M   'P 1'
#
loop_
_entity.id
_entity.type
_entity.pdbx_description
1 polymer ?
#
loop_
_entity_poly.entity_id
_entity_poly.type
_entity_poly.pdbx_seq_one_letter_code
_entity_poly.pdbx_strand_id
1 'polypeptide(L)'
;MSSLATHADDIVYKDQLVMMASQFIERAKVLQDELNTYQTSLNTEVKKQVDTINDLVGKIKELNRDIQKYEATGEPANDYRDKRNEYLDELSQYITFETNEQPDGTVMIYSEGGYLLDAVNQYFLTTKYESDTSKLLKPVWETGENYYRYDSLEYSSENNTDVGGLRGLLVARGSYAATYVNVPQKPKEEDYKNGGVLDVNAYNRAMDQFNDDLEVYNKTIGASVVMTIQSELDTLIHGIVTTVNDVLCPNKEITIEVEDKDENGVVTGTHTEKIKVLDEEKALVMIKTVRWEQNYFPAVVWNATPKKM
;
A
#
# COMPACT_ATOMS: atom_id res chain seq x y z
N MET A 1 3.88 25.49 21.75
CA MET A 1 4.93 26.00 20.83
C MET A 1 5.32 27.47 21.15
N SER A 2 4.40 28.43 21.19
CA SER A 2 4.73 29.85 21.50
C SER A 2 5.41 30.07 22.86
N SER A 3 5.00 29.31 23.89
CA SER A 3 5.60 29.42 25.23
C SER A 3 7.02 28.85 25.29
N LEU A 4 7.34 27.84 24.49
CA LEU A 4 8.70 27.28 24.38
C LEU A 4 9.64 28.25 23.66
N ALA A 5 9.14 29.02 22.66
CA ALA A 5 9.95 30.00 21.94
C ALA A 5 10.39 31.17 22.86
N THR A 6 9.60 31.46 23.89
CA THR A 6 9.92 32.56 24.86
C THR A 6 10.66 32.04 26.10
N HIS A 7 10.66 30.76 26.39
CA HIS A 7 11.27 30.11 27.56
C HIS A 7 12.02 28.84 27.16
N ALA A 8 12.90 28.96 26.17
CA ALA A 8 13.59 27.82 25.56
C ALA A 8 14.46 27.02 26.56
N ASP A 9 14.93 27.66 27.62
CA ASP A 9 15.79 27.03 28.65
C ASP A 9 14.98 26.41 29.81
N ASP A 10 13.67 26.64 29.88
CA ASP A 10 12.86 26.12 30.96
C ASP A 10 12.48 24.66 30.78
N ILE A 11 12.95 23.82 31.71
CA ILE A 11 12.76 22.35 31.69
C ILE A 11 11.27 21.97 31.74
N VAL A 12 10.42 22.75 32.39
CA VAL A 12 8.99 22.47 32.51
C VAL A 12 8.29 22.53 31.14
N TYR A 13 8.64 23.53 30.30
CA TYR A 13 8.06 23.60 28.95
C TYR A 13 8.60 22.51 28.03
N LYS A 14 9.84 22.07 28.23
CA LYS A 14 10.43 20.94 27.50
C LYS A 14 9.74 19.63 27.85
N ASP A 15 9.52 19.37 29.13
CA ASP A 15 8.80 18.18 29.61
C ASP A 15 7.34 18.16 29.11
N GLN A 16 6.69 19.32 29.07
CA GLN A 16 5.35 19.43 28.50
C GLN A 16 5.33 19.11 27.00
N LEU A 17 6.32 19.58 26.23
CA LEU A 17 6.43 19.25 24.81
C LEU A 17 6.61 17.75 24.60
N VAL A 18 7.50 17.12 25.38
CA VAL A 18 7.73 15.66 25.36
C VAL A 18 6.45 14.91 25.67
N MET A 19 5.74 15.30 26.72
CA MET A 19 4.48 14.66 27.10
C MET A 19 3.42 14.79 26.00
N MET A 20 3.28 15.97 25.39
CA MET A 20 2.33 16.20 24.30
C MET A 20 2.70 15.37 23.06
N ALA A 21 3.99 15.30 22.72
CA ALA A 21 4.48 14.49 21.61
C ALA A 21 4.22 13.00 21.84
N SER A 22 4.47 12.50 23.06
CA SER A 22 4.18 11.12 23.42
C SER A 22 2.69 10.80 23.32
N GLN A 23 1.82 11.65 23.84
CA GLN A 23 0.36 11.49 23.73
C GLN A 23 -0.11 11.51 22.27
N PHE A 24 0.49 12.37 21.45
CA PHE A 24 0.19 12.40 20.02
C PHE A 24 0.57 11.06 19.34
N ILE A 25 1.77 10.56 19.61
CA ILE A 25 2.26 9.29 19.04
C ILE A 25 1.37 8.11 19.48
N GLU A 26 0.97 8.06 20.74
CA GLU A 26 0.05 7.02 21.22
C GLU A 26 -1.29 7.04 20.48
N ARG A 27 -1.88 8.23 20.29
CA ARG A 27 -3.13 8.38 19.53
C ARG A 27 -2.95 8.04 18.04
N ALA A 28 -1.86 8.47 17.46
CA ALA A 28 -1.53 8.17 16.06
C ALA A 28 -1.33 6.67 15.84
N LYS A 29 -0.72 5.96 16.81
CA LYS A 29 -0.60 4.51 16.78
C LYS A 29 -1.96 3.81 16.79
N VAL A 30 -2.87 4.23 17.65
CA VAL A 30 -4.24 3.68 17.67
C VAL A 30 -4.92 3.84 16.30
N LEU A 31 -4.82 5.03 15.71
CA LEU A 31 -5.39 5.30 14.39
C LEU A 31 -4.74 4.43 13.30
N GLN A 32 -3.44 4.22 13.35
CA GLN A 32 -2.73 3.32 12.44
C GLN A 32 -3.19 1.86 12.58
N ASP A 33 -3.37 1.39 13.81
CA ASP A 33 -3.86 0.04 14.08
C ASP A 33 -5.31 -0.14 13.58
N GLU A 34 -6.14 0.90 13.69
CA GLU A 34 -7.50 0.91 13.12
C GLU A 34 -7.48 0.87 11.58
N LEU A 35 -6.60 1.63 10.94
CA LEU A 35 -6.42 1.59 9.48
C LEU A 35 -5.95 0.21 8.99
N ASN A 36 -5.02 -0.42 9.69
CA ASN A 36 -4.55 -1.77 9.37
C ASN A 36 -5.67 -2.81 9.56
N THR A 37 -6.48 -2.65 10.61
CA THR A 37 -7.65 -3.51 10.85
C THR A 37 -8.68 -3.34 9.73
N TYR A 38 -8.94 -2.11 9.31
CA TYR A 38 -9.83 -1.83 8.19
C TYR A 38 -9.32 -2.45 6.89
N GLN A 39 -8.03 -2.28 6.58
CA GLN A 39 -7.39 -2.91 5.41
C GLN A 39 -7.53 -4.45 5.43
N THR A 40 -7.37 -5.05 6.62
CA THR A 40 -7.55 -6.50 6.82
C THR A 40 -9.01 -6.93 6.61
N SER A 41 -9.97 -6.11 7.02
CA SER A 41 -11.38 -6.39 6.79
C SER A 41 -11.73 -6.35 5.30
N LEU A 42 -11.23 -5.36 4.55
CA LEU A 42 -11.34 -5.30 3.09
C LEU A 42 -10.69 -6.52 2.43
N ASN A 43 -9.55 -6.98 2.96
CA ASN A 43 -8.88 -8.18 2.48
C ASN A 43 -9.73 -9.46 2.66
N THR A 44 -10.48 -9.55 3.74
CA THR A 44 -11.42 -10.66 3.97
C THR A 44 -12.57 -10.61 2.95
N GLU A 45 -13.05 -9.42 2.62
CA GLU A 45 -14.09 -9.23 1.61
C GLU A 45 -13.62 -9.62 0.20
N VAL A 46 -12.33 -9.42 -0.15
CA VAL A 46 -11.75 -9.91 -1.41
C VAL A 46 -11.96 -11.42 -1.55
N LYS A 47 -11.61 -12.18 -0.50
CA LYS A 47 -11.80 -13.65 -0.51
C LYS A 47 -13.28 -14.03 -0.69
N LYS A 48 -14.16 -13.38 0.05
CA LYS A 48 -15.61 -13.63 -0.02
C LYS A 48 -16.17 -13.33 -1.41
N GLN A 49 -15.75 -12.23 -2.05
CA GLN A 49 -16.18 -11.91 -3.41
C GLN A 49 -15.68 -12.94 -4.43
N VAL A 50 -14.43 -13.42 -4.31
CA VAL A 50 -13.92 -14.52 -5.16
C VAL A 50 -14.75 -15.79 -4.98
N ASP A 51 -15.09 -16.15 -3.74
CA ASP A 51 -15.95 -17.33 -3.46
C ASP A 51 -17.35 -17.13 -4.05
N THR A 52 -17.94 -15.93 -3.95
CA THR A 52 -19.25 -15.57 -4.53
C THR A 52 -19.24 -15.65 -6.07
N ILE A 53 -18.19 -15.14 -6.72
CA ILE A 53 -18.02 -15.25 -8.18
C ILE A 53 -18.03 -16.70 -8.62
N ASN A 54 -17.26 -17.56 -7.95
CA ASN A 54 -17.23 -18.97 -8.26
C ASN A 54 -18.60 -19.67 -8.10
N ASP A 55 -19.33 -19.33 -7.04
CA ASP A 55 -20.68 -19.86 -6.77
C ASP A 55 -21.68 -19.43 -7.84
N LEU A 56 -21.67 -18.16 -8.25
CA LEU A 56 -22.53 -17.65 -9.31
C LEU A 56 -22.25 -18.31 -10.66
N VAL A 57 -20.97 -18.46 -11.03
CA VAL A 57 -20.59 -19.15 -12.25
C VAL A 57 -21.02 -20.63 -12.20
N GLY A 58 -20.94 -21.27 -11.03
CA GLY A 58 -21.44 -22.62 -10.81
C GLY A 58 -22.95 -22.75 -11.04
N LYS A 59 -23.73 -21.82 -10.47
CA LYS A 59 -25.20 -21.76 -10.67
C LYS A 59 -25.59 -21.53 -12.13
N ILE A 60 -24.86 -20.64 -12.83
CA ILE A 60 -25.05 -20.42 -14.27
C ILE A 60 -24.76 -21.69 -15.07
N LYS A 61 -23.70 -22.42 -14.73
CA LYS A 61 -23.38 -23.72 -15.35
C LYS A 61 -24.50 -24.75 -15.18
N GLU A 62 -25.07 -24.83 -13.99
CA GLU A 62 -26.19 -25.74 -13.72
C GLU A 62 -27.42 -25.38 -14.58
N LEU A 63 -27.75 -24.09 -14.64
CA LEU A 63 -28.86 -23.60 -15.47
C LEU A 63 -28.59 -23.83 -16.97
N ASN A 64 -27.37 -23.64 -17.45
CA ASN A 64 -27.00 -23.99 -18.83
C ASN A 64 -27.35 -25.44 -19.16
N ARG A 65 -26.98 -26.37 -18.26
CA ARG A 65 -27.27 -27.80 -18.43
C ARG A 65 -28.78 -28.08 -18.42
N ASP A 66 -29.54 -27.41 -17.58
CA ASP A 66 -30.99 -27.59 -17.49
C ASP A 66 -31.71 -26.99 -18.70
N ILE A 67 -31.27 -25.81 -19.20
CA ILE A 67 -31.73 -25.21 -20.46
C ILE A 67 -31.48 -26.15 -21.62
N GLN A 68 -30.25 -26.65 -21.77
CA GLN A 68 -29.90 -27.57 -22.85
C GLN A 68 -30.79 -28.84 -22.85
N LYS A 69 -31.02 -29.43 -21.67
CA LYS A 69 -31.89 -30.63 -21.55
C LYS A 69 -33.34 -30.31 -21.89
N TYR A 70 -33.88 -29.17 -21.42
CA TYR A 70 -35.26 -28.80 -21.63
C TYR A 70 -35.52 -28.45 -23.10
N GLU A 71 -34.63 -27.64 -23.71
CA GLU A 71 -34.77 -27.20 -25.09
C GLU A 71 -34.47 -28.32 -26.11
N ALA A 72 -33.81 -29.42 -25.71
CA ALA A 72 -33.68 -30.61 -26.53
C ALA A 72 -35.04 -31.28 -26.81
N THR A 73 -36.09 -30.97 -26.03
CA THR A 73 -37.45 -31.45 -26.28
C THR A 73 -38.22 -30.57 -27.26
N GLY A 74 -37.70 -29.43 -27.68
CA GLY A 74 -38.31 -28.46 -28.59
C GLY A 74 -39.10 -27.37 -27.92
N GLU A 75 -39.13 -27.33 -26.58
CA GLU A 75 -39.84 -26.29 -25.79
C GLU A 75 -38.83 -25.25 -25.27
N PRO A 76 -39.15 -23.93 -25.31
CA PRO A 76 -38.24 -22.91 -24.80
C PRO A 76 -38.16 -22.92 -23.28
N ALA A 77 -36.96 -22.86 -22.71
CA ALA A 77 -36.67 -22.90 -21.27
C ALA A 77 -36.70 -21.51 -20.62
N ASN A 78 -37.75 -20.71 -20.83
CA ASN A 78 -37.77 -19.29 -20.46
C ASN A 78 -37.48 -19.04 -18.97
N ASP A 79 -38.10 -19.80 -18.05
CA ASP A 79 -37.92 -19.63 -16.62
C ASP A 79 -36.45 -19.86 -16.18
N TYR A 80 -35.78 -20.85 -16.79
CA TYR A 80 -34.34 -21.11 -16.53
C TYR A 80 -33.46 -20.03 -17.14
N ARG A 81 -33.82 -19.51 -18.32
CA ARG A 81 -33.10 -18.40 -18.96
C ARG A 81 -33.23 -17.11 -18.15
N ASP A 82 -34.43 -16.80 -17.63
CA ASP A 82 -34.65 -15.63 -16.78
C ASP A 82 -33.83 -15.76 -15.48
N LYS A 83 -33.81 -16.93 -14.85
CA LYS A 83 -33.03 -17.15 -13.65
C LYS A 83 -31.52 -17.08 -13.91
N ARG A 84 -31.03 -17.54 -15.08
CA ARG A 84 -29.65 -17.40 -15.50
C ARG A 84 -29.27 -15.94 -15.68
N ASN A 85 -30.14 -15.16 -16.30
CA ASN A 85 -29.93 -13.71 -16.49
C ASN A 85 -29.83 -12.98 -15.15
N GLU A 86 -30.67 -13.33 -14.15
CA GLU A 86 -30.55 -12.80 -12.79
C GLU A 86 -29.16 -13.07 -12.19
N TYR A 87 -28.60 -14.27 -12.34
CA TYR A 87 -27.24 -14.57 -11.85
C TYR A 87 -26.13 -13.90 -12.68
N LEU A 88 -26.33 -13.65 -13.96
CA LEU A 88 -25.42 -12.85 -14.78
C LEU A 88 -25.43 -11.39 -14.34
N ASP A 89 -26.61 -10.83 -14.04
CA ASP A 89 -26.74 -9.48 -13.50
C ASP A 89 -26.06 -9.35 -12.13
N GLU A 90 -26.21 -10.35 -11.26
CA GLU A 90 -25.52 -10.38 -9.96
C GLU A 90 -23.99 -10.49 -10.14
N LEU A 91 -23.51 -11.34 -11.06
CA LEU A 91 -22.08 -11.49 -11.36
C LEU A 91 -21.47 -10.19 -11.88
N SER A 92 -22.22 -9.41 -12.66
CA SER A 92 -21.76 -8.12 -13.22
C SER A 92 -21.45 -7.07 -12.15
N GLN A 93 -21.97 -7.21 -10.93
CA GLN A 93 -21.64 -6.32 -9.82
C GLN A 93 -20.22 -6.54 -9.31
N TYR A 94 -19.67 -7.72 -9.48
CA TYR A 94 -18.34 -8.09 -8.97
C TYR A 94 -17.23 -7.93 -9.99
N ILE A 95 -17.49 -8.36 -11.25
CA ILE A 95 -16.49 -8.41 -12.31
C ILE A 95 -17.06 -7.97 -13.66
N THR A 96 -16.16 -7.53 -14.54
CA THR A 96 -16.46 -7.32 -15.96
C THR A 96 -16.28 -8.62 -16.74
N PHE A 97 -17.24 -8.96 -17.59
CA PHE A 97 -17.17 -10.16 -18.43
C PHE A 97 -17.95 -9.99 -19.73
N GLU A 98 -17.66 -10.85 -20.68
CA GLU A 98 -18.40 -11.02 -21.92
C GLU A 98 -19.11 -12.35 -21.91
N THR A 99 -20.31 -12.38 -22.48
CA THR A 99 -21.07 -13.62 -22.65
C THR A 99 -21.23 -13.97 -24.12
N ASN A 100 -21.17 -15.27 -24.40
CA ASN A 100 -21.43 -15.80 -25.74
C ASN A 100 -22.42 -16.96 -25.63
N GLU A 101 -23.65 -16.74 -26.14
CA GLU A 101 -24.66 -17.78 -26.18
C GLU A 101 -24.44 -18.71 -27.38
N GLN A 102 -24.45 -20.01 -27.11
CA GLN A 102 -24.25 -21.07 -28.08
C GLN A 102 -25.59 -21.49 -28.72
N PRO A 103 -25.58 -22.17 -29.90
CA PRO A 103 -26.79 -22.62 -30.55
C PRO A 103 -27.63 -23.61 -29.73
N ASP A 104 -27.06 -24.24 -28.72
CA ASP A 104 -27.72 -25.17 -27.80
C ASP A 104 -28.32 -24.51 -26.57
N GLY A 105 -28.34 -23.15 -26.56
CA GLY A 105 -28.88 -22.32 -25.46
C GLY A 105 -27.92 -22.14 -24.29
N THR A 106 -26.73 -22.74 -24.28
CA THR A 106 -25.73 -22.52 -23.23
C THR A 106 -25.02 -21.18 -23.39
N VAL A 107 -24.57 -20.59 -22.28
CA VAL A 107 -23.80 -19.32 -22.26
C VAL A 107 -22.39 -19.60 -21.77
N MET A 108 -21.40 -19.13 -22.51
CA MET A 108 -20.01 -19.08 -22.08
C MET A 108 -19.72 -17.70 -21.46
N ILE A 109 -18.85 -17.65 -20.45
CA ILE A 109 -18.45 -16.43 -19.74
C ILE A 109 -16.94 -16.26 -19.89
N TYR A 110 -16.53 -15.13 -20.48
CA TYR A 110 -15.14 -14.77 -20.69
C TYR A 110 -14.81 -13.51 -19.93
N SER A 111 -13.71 -13.50 -19.16
CA SER A 111 -13.29 -12.36 -18.34
C SER A 111 -11.75 -12.33 -18.22
N GLU A 112 -11.17 -11.12 -18.28
CA GLU A 112 -9.73 -10.87 -18.05
C GLU A 112 -8.79 -11.80 -18.86
N GLY A 113 -9.17 -12.13 -20.07
CA GLY A 113 -8.36 -12.94 -20.97
C GLY A 113 -8.51 -14.47 -20.80
N GLY A 114 -9.46 -14.92 -19.97
CA GLY A 114 -9.74 -16.35 -19.74
C GLY A 114 -11.24 -16.65 -19.66
N TYR A 115 -11.59 -17.94 -19.79
CA TYR A 115 -12.96 -18.40 -19.55
C TYR A 115 -13.18 -18.66 -18.07
N LEU A 116 -14.26 -18.10 -17.50
CA LEU A 116 -14.81 -18.55 -16.22
C LEU A 116 -15.74 -19.74 -16.41
N LEU A 117 -16.42 -19.77 -17.56
CA LEU A 117 -17.29 -20.85 -17.97
C LEU A 117 -17.16 -21.05 -19.49
N ASP A 118 -16.70 -22.21 -19.92
CA ASP A 118 -16.82 -22.65 -21.31
C ASP A 118 -18.07 -23.51 -21.52
N ALA A 119 -18.22 -24.13 -22.66
CA ALA A 119 -19.39 -24.97 -22.98
C ALA A 119 -19.58 -26.17 -22.00
N VAL A 120 -18.54 -26.58 -21.30
CA VAL A 120 -18.53 -27.79 -20.45
C VAL A 120 -18.00 -27.51 -19.05
N ASN A 121 -16.94 -26.70 -18.94
CA ASN A 121 -16.13 -26.57 -17.73
C ASN A 121 -16.28 -25.20 -17.10
N GLN A 122 -16.29 -25.20 -15.77
CA GLN A 122 -16.08 -24.01 -14.96
C GLN A 122 -14.60 -23.94 -14.59
N TYR A 123 -14.02 -22.75 -14.68
CA TYR A 123 -12.68 -22.44 -14.23
C TYR A 123 -12.78 -21.55 -12.99
N PHE A 124 -12.03 -21.91 -11.95
CA PHE A 124 -12.18 -21.27 -10.65
C PHE A 124 -11.15 -20.18 -10.46
N LEU A 125 -11.59 -19.14 -9.78
CA LEU A 125 -10.70 -18.15 -9.18
C LEU A 125 -10.33 -18.61 -7.76
N THR A 126 -9.11 -18.32 -7.36
CA THR A 126 -8.63 -18.51 -6.00
C THR A 126 -7.88 -17.26 -5.53
N THR A 127 -7.35 -17.26 -4.34
CA THR A 127 -6.60 -16.13 -3.81
C THR A 127 -5.17 -16.52 -3.48
N LYS A 128 -4.22 -15.60 -3.73
CA LYS A 128 -2.81 -15.72 -3.39
C LYS A 128 -2.34 -14.44 -2.72
N TYR A 129 -1.28 -14.50 -1.94
CA TYR A 129 -0.67 -13.28 -1.39
C TYR A 129 -0.12 -12.38 -2.48
N GLU A 130 -0.24 -11.06 -2.28
CA GLU A 130 0.27 -10.03 -3.21
C GLU A 130 1.78 -10.21 -3.44
N SER A 131 2.53 -10.42 -2.36
CA SER A 131 3.97 -10.65 -2.38
C SER A 131 4.41 -11.46 -1.15
N ASP A 132 5.69 -11.81 -1.08
CA ASP A 132 6.27 -12.48 0.08
C ASP A 132 6.22 -11.62 1.36
N THR A 133 6.18 -10.29 1.20
CA THR A 133 6.13 -9.31 2.30
C THR A 133 4.73 -8.83 2.62
N SER A 134 3.77 -8.98 1.71
CA SER A 134 2.38 -8.57 1.89
C SER A 134 1.46 -9.78 2.02
N LYS A 135 0.77 -9.88 3.15
CA LYS A 135 -0.26 -10.92 3.40
C LYS A 135 -1.64 -10.55 2.84
N LEU A 136 -1.73 -9.48 2.08
CA LEU A 136 -2.96 -9.11 1.39
C LEU A 136 -3.19 -10.09 0.22
N LEU A 137 -4.45 -10.38 -0.09
CA LEU A 137 -4.83 -11.40 -1.07
C LEU A 137 -5.12 -10.74 -2.42
N LYS A 138 -4.68 -11.35 -3.49
CA LYS A 138 -5.10 -11.02 -4.85
C LYS A 138 -5.80 -12.19 -5.51
N PRO A 139 -6.78 -11.94 -6.39
CA PRO A 139 -7.41 -13.00 -7.16
C PRO A 139 -6.45 -13.55 -8.22
N VAL A 140 -6.43 -14.85 -8.32
CA VAL A 140 -5.65 -15.58 -9.35
C VAL A 140 -6.51 -16.68 -9.95
N TRP A 141 -6.22 -17.08 -11.17
CA TRP A 141 -6.76 -18.29 -11.74
C TRP A 141 -6.28 -19.53 -10.96
N GLU A 142 -7.02 -20.62 -11.00
CA GLU A 142 -6.61 -21.88 -10.36
C GLU A 142 -5.23 -22.37 -10.86
N THR A 143 -4.82 -21.97 -12.06
CA THR A 143 -3.47 -22.20 -12.60
C THR A 143 -2.38 -21.43 -11.86
N GLY A 144 -2.73 -20.45 -11.03
CA GLY A 144 -1.80 -19.58 -10.30
C GLY A 144 -1.44 -18.27 -11.00
N GLU A 145 -1.93 -18.05 -12.22
CA GLU A 145 -1.78 -16.78 -12.94
C GLU A 145 -2.67 -15.69 -12.35
N ASN A 146 -2.19 -14.44 -12.39
CA ASN A 146 -2.98 -13.29 -11.91
C ASN A 146 -4.28 -13.18 -12.73
N TYR A 147 -5.41 -12.99 -12.04
CA TYR A 147 -6.69 -12.76 -12.70
C TYR A 147 -6.68 -11.42 -13.42
N TYR A 148 -6.32 -10.33 -12.72
CA TYR A 148 -6.11 -9.03 -13.34
C TYR A 148 -4.67 -8.90 -13.85
N ARG A 149 -4.51 -8.35 -15.06
CA ARG A 149 -3.20 -8.03 -15.63
C ARG A 149 -2.78 -6.64 -15.18
N TYR A 150 -2.15 -6.56 -14.01
CA TYR A 150 -1.77 -5.27 -13.38
C TYR A 150 -0.74 -4.45 -14.18
N ASP A 151 0.06 -5.10 -15.03
CA ASP A 151 1.19 -4.47 -15.73
C ASP A 151 0.78 -3.50 -16.84
N SER A 152 -0.50 -3.46 -17.22
CA SER A 152 -0.99 -2.65 -18.34
C SER A 152 -2.18 -1.74 -17.98
N LEU A 153 -2.56 -1.65 -16.71
CA LEU A 153 -3.85 -1.09 -16.34
C LEU A 153 -3.69 0.20 -15.55
N GLU A 154 -3.69 1.32 -16.28
CA GLU A 154 -4.14 2.57 -15.72
C GLU A 154 -5.60 2.42 -15.30
N TYR A 155 -5.90 2.77 -14.03
CA TYR A 155 -7.29 2.91 -13.61
C TYR A 155 -7.88 4.10 -14.36
N SER A 156 -8.71 3.81 -15.34
CA SER A 156 -9.29 4.81 -16.23
C SER A 156 -10.73 4.43 -16.52
N SER A 157 -11.65 5.32 -16.15
CA SER A 157 -13.07 5.19 -16.51
C SER A 157 -13.25 5.22 -18.03
N GLU A 158 -12.35 5.90 -18.77
CA GLU A 158 -12.39 5.92 -20.22
C GLU A 158 -12.11 4.54 -20.84
N ASN A 159 -11.26 3.75 -20.19
CA ASN A 159 -10.89 2.40 -20.64
C ASN A 159 -11.70 1.30 -19.92
N ASN A 160 -12.69 1.63 -19.10
CA ASN A 160 -13.47 0.71 -18.27
C ASN A 160 -12.59 -0.22 -17.42
N THR A 161 -11.44 0.27 -16.96
CA THR A 161 -10.52 -0.51 -16.14
C THR A 161 -10.78 -0.37 -14.64
N ASP A 162 -11.70 0.51 -14.25
CA ASP A 162 -12.17 0.75 -12.88
C ASP A 162 -13.50 0.04 -12.55
N VAL A 163 -13.99 -0.82 -13.45
CA VAL A 163 -15.31 -1.44 -13.35
C VAL A 163 -15.26 -2.77 -12.60
N GLY A 164 -16.29 -3.00 -11.77
CA GLY A 164 -16.48 -4.22 -11.00
C GLY A 164 -16.10 -4.09 -9.53
N GLY A 165 -16.97 -4.61 -8.65
CA GLY A 165 -16.82 -4.49 -7.19
C GLY A 165 -15.52 -5.07 -6.66
N LEU A 166 -15.08 -6.22 -7.19
CA LEU A 166 -13.83 -6.86 -6.78
C LEU A 166 -12.61 -5.98 -7.09
N ARG A 167 -12.60 -5.36 -8.26
CA ARG A 167 -11.50 -4.48 -8.65
C ARG A 167 -11.48 -3.19 -7.83
N GLY A 168 -12.65 -2.55 -7.65
CA GLY A 168 -12.78 -1.37 -6.79
C GLY A 168 -12.34 -1.65 -5.36
N LEU A 169 -12.65 -2.84 -4.83
CA LEU A 169 -12.23 -3.29 -3.51
C LEU A 169 -10.70 -3.46 -3.41
N LEU A 170 -10.06 -4.05 -4.41
CA LEU A 170 -8.59 -4.20 -4.46
C LEU A 170 -7.87 -2.86 -4.51
N VAL A 171 -8.39 -1.92 -5.31
CA VAL A 171 -7.86 -0.55 -5.41
C VAL A 171 -8.02 0.17 -4.07
N ALA A 172 -9.22 0.19 -3.49
CA ALA A 172 -9.49 0.88 -2.24
C ALA A 172 -8.60 0.34 -1.10
N ARG A 173 -8.43 -0.99 -1.02
CA ARG A 173 -7.60 -1.67 -0.02
C ARG A 173 -6.10 -1.40 -0.23
N GLY A 174 -5.64 -1.33 -1.48
CA GLY A 174 -4.23 -1.32 -1.83
C GLY A 174 -3.55 -2.70 -1.72
N SER A 175 -2.27 -2.75 -2.02
CA SER A 175 -1.48 -4.00 -2.11
C SER A 175 -0.54 -4.25 -0.91
N TYR A 176 -0.26 -3.23 -0.11
CA TYR A 176 0.56 -3.28 1.11
C TYR A 176 0.21 -2.13 2.06
N ALA A 177 0.79 -2.11 3.25
CA ALA A 177 0.70 -0.98 4.17
C ALA A 177 1.71 0.10 3.77
N ALA A 178 1.22 1.25 3.32
CA ALA A 178 2.08 2.36 2.88
C ALA A 178 2.64 3.15 4.07
N THR A 179 3.86 3.69 3.88
CA THR A 179 4.60 4.48 4.88
C THR A 179 5.12 5.79 4.27
N TYR A 180 5.69 6.67 5.10
CA TYR A 180 6.30 7.91 4.65
C TYR A 180 7.45 7.69 3.64
N VAL A 181 8.11 6.54 3.68
CA VAL A 181 9.19 6.18 2.73
C VAL A 181 8.67 6.03 1.30
N ASN A 182 7.39 5.69 1.16
CA ASN A 182 6.75 5.53 -0.14
C ASN A 182 6.32 6.86 -0.77
N VAL A 183 6.36 7.97 -0.01
CA VAL A 183 5.97 9.29 -0.49
C VAL A 183 7.18 9.97 -1.13
N PRO A 184 7.15 10.28 -2.44
CA PRO A 184 8.26 10.95 -3.10
C PRO A 184 8.60 12.29 -2.44
N GLN A 185 9.87 12.51 -2.18
CA GLN A 185 10.34 13.74 -1.53
C GLN A 185 10.87 14.70 -2.59
N LYS A 186 10.27 15.89 -2.66
CA LYS A 186 10.73 16.91 -3.61
C LYS A 186 12.16 17.36 -3.27
N PRO A 187 13.09 17.32 -4.24
CA PRO A 187 14.45 17.81 -4.05
C PRO A 187 14.48 19.29 -3.61
N LYS A 188 15.37 19.61 -2.66
CA LYS A 188 15.60 20.99 -2.22
C LYS A 188 16.83 21.53 -2.91
N GLU A 189 16.75 22.76 -3.41
CA GLU A 189 17.88 23.42 -4.08
C GLU A 189 19.14 23.48 -3.20
N GLU A 190 18.95 23.59 -1.86
CA GLU A 190 20.03 23.66 -0.88
C GLU A 190 20.93 22.44 -0.92
N ASP A 191 20.35 21.24 -1.17
CA ASP A 191 21.08 19.96 -1.17
C ASP A 191 22.00 19.80 -2.40
N TYR A 192 21.80 20.68 -3.42
CA TYR A 192 22.54 20.66 -4.69
C TYR A 192 23.46 21.90 -4.85
N LYS A 193 23.72 22.66 -3.76
CA LYS A 193 24.62 23.81 -3.77
C LYS A 193 26.04 23.43 -3.33
N ASN A 194 27.02 23.71 -4.18
CA ASN A 194 28.43 23.62 -3.86
C ASN A 194 29.02 25.03 -3.72
N GLY A 195 29.50 25.38 -2.52
CA GLY A 195 30.07 26.72 -2.26
C GLY A 195 29.04 27.86 -2.51
N GLY A 196 27.75 27.59 -2.32
CA GLY A 196 26.66 28.55 -2.55
C GLY A 196 26.17 28.63 -4.00
N VAL A 197 26.78 27.90 -4.95
CA VAL A 197 26.38 27.86 -6.36
C VAL A 197 25.58 26.57 -6.60
N LEU A 198 24.38 26.68 -7.17
CA LEU A 198 23.52 25.56 -7.51
C LEU A 198 24.10 24.75 -8.68
N ASP A 199 24.30 23.45 -8.51
CA ASP A 199 24.48 22.52 -9.61
C ASP A 199 23.14 22.23 -10.29
N VAL A 200 22.82 23.05 -11.31
CA VAL A 200 21.55 22.99 -12.05
C VAL A 200 21.34 21.62 -12.71
N ASN A 201 22.42 20.99 -13.21
CA ASN A 201 22.30 19.70 -13.86
C ASN A 201 21.97 18.57 -12.88
N ALA A 202 22.58 18.58 -11.71
CA ALA A 202 22.28 17.61 -10.67
C ALA A 202 20.86 17.82 -10.12
N TYR A 203 20.47 19.06 -9.88
CA TYR A 203 19.11 19.40 -9.41
C TYR A 203 18.04 19.00 -10.42
N ASN A 204 18.23 19.29 -11.72
CA ASN A 204 17.26 18.92 -12.75
C ASN A 204 17.10 17.39 -12.86
N ARG A 205 18.19 16.62 -12.82
CA ARG A 205 18.11 15.14 -12.79
C ARG A 205 17.33 14.63 -11.59
N ALA A 206 17.52 15.23 -10.41
CA ALA A 206 16.78 14.86 -9.22
C ALA A 206 15.29 15.24 -9.33
N MET A 207 14.97 16.35 -9.99
CA MET A 207 13.59 16.75 -10.28
C MET A 207 12.91 15.81 -11.31
N ASP A 208 13.64 15.37 -12.32
CA ASP A 208 13.11 14.40 -13.29
C ASP A 208 12.81 13.06 -12.58
N GLN A 209 13.72 12.56 -11.76
CA GLN A 209 13.48 11.37 -10.95
C GLN A 209 12.29 11.54 -9.99
N PHE A 210 12.17 12.69 -9.33
CA PHE A 210 11.02 12.99 -8.48
C PHE A 210 9.70 12.94 -9.25
N ASN A 211 9.67 13.46 -10.48
CA ASN A 211 8.47 13.43 -11.31
C ASN A 211 8.09 11.99 -11.71
N ASP A 212 9.09 11.16 -12.06
CA ASP A 212 8.88 9.75 -12.37
C ASP A 212 8.34 8.99 -11.14
N ASP A 213 8.95 9.20 -9.96
CA ASP A 213 8.51 8.59 -8.70
C ASP A 213 7.11 9.07 -8.32
N LEU A 214 6.76 10.34 -8.59
CA LEU A 214 5.44 10.90 -8.32
C LEU A 214 4.38 10.28 -9.24
N GLU A 215 4.71 10.00 -10.49
CA GLU A 215 3.82 9.29 -11.41
C GLU A 215 3.53 7.87 -10.90
N VAL A 216 4.57 7.13 -10.49
CA VAL A 216 4.42 5.80 -9.88
C VAL A 216 3.59 5.87 -8.60
N TYR A 217 3.85 6.84 -7.72
CA TYR A 217 3.08 7.06 -6.49
C TYR A 217 1.60 7.27 -6.79
N ASN A 218 1.26 8.14 -7.73
CA ASN A 218 -0.12 8.45 -8.09
C ASN A 218 -0.85 7.22 -8.67
N LYS A 219 -0.17 6.39 -9.45
CA LYS A 219 -0.73 5.16 -10.03
C LYS A 219 -0.92 4.03 -9.02
N THR A 220 -0.14 4.01 -7.95
CA THR A 220 -0.13 2.93 -6.96
C THR A 220 -0.79 3.34 -5.64
N ILE A 221 -0.12 4.19 -4.88
CA ILE A 221 -0.57 4.61 -3.54
C ILE A 221 -1.71 5.61 -3.65
N GLY A 222 -1.55 6.62 -4.51
CA GLY A 222 -2.56 7.66 -4.74
C GLY A 222 -3.90 7.13 -5.25
N ALA A 223 -3.89 5.99 -5.94
CA ALA A 223 -5.11 5.30 -6.37
C ALA A 223 -5.84 4.60 -5.20
N SER A 224 -5.15 4.28 -4.10
CA SER A 224 -5.72 3.59 -2.94
C SER A 224 -6.02 4.56 -1.80
N VAL A 225 -7.28 4.66 -1.40
CA VAL A 225 -7.68 5.51 -0.27
C VAL A 225 -6.99 5.09 1.02
N VAL A 226 -6.89 3.78 1.28
CA VAL A 226 -6.25 3.28 2.51
C VAL A 226 -4.77 3.57 2.52
N MET A 227 -4.05 3.27 1.43
CA MET A 227 -2.61 3.50 1.33
C MET A 227 -2.26 4.99 1.40
N THR A 228 -3.06 5.86 0.78
CA THR A 228 -2.90 7.31 0.87
C THR A 228 -2.99 7.79 2.31
N ILE A 229 -4.06 7.41 3.03
CA ILE A 229 -4.23 7.81 4.43
C ILE A 229 -3.10 7.25 5.31
N GLN A 230 -2.67 6.00 5.10
CA GLN A 230 -1.56 5.40 5.83
C GLN A 230 -0.26 6.18 5.63
N SER A 231 0.10 6.49 4.37
CA SER A 231 1.35 7.20 4.05
C SER A 231 1.34 8.66 4.52
N GLU A 232 0.20 9.35 4.44
CA GLU A 232 0.06 10.73 4.93
C GLU A 232 0.12 10.80 6.45
N LEU A 233 -0.55 9.88 7.15
CA LEU A 233 -0.48 9.78 8.61
C LEU A 233 0.95 9.50 9.08
N ASP A 234 1.62 8.56 8.44
CA ASP A 234 3.01 8.21 8.77
C ASP A 234 3.98 9.38 8.47
N THR A 235 3.76 10.10 7.37
CA THR A 235 4.50 11.33 7.05
C THR A 235 4.33 12.40 8.11
N LEU A 236 3.09 12.59 8.60
CA LEU A 236 2.81 13.54 9.69
C LEU A 236 3.52 13.13 10.99
N ILE A 237 3.44 11.85 11.36
CA ILE A 237 4.10 11.29 12.55
C ILE A 237 5.61 11.49 12.44
N HIS A 238 6.19 11.10 11.30
CA HIS A 238 7.63 11.24 11.02
C HIS A 238 8.08 12.72 11.12
N GLY A 239 7.33 13.64 10.52
CA GLY A 239 7.62 15.07 10.55
C GLY A 239 7.59 15.66 11.98
N ILE A 240 6.60 15.29 12.79
CA ILE A 240 6.50 15.75 14.18
C ILE A 240 7.64 15.16 15.02
N VAL A 241 7.92 13.87 14.90
CA VAL A 241 8.99 13.18 15.63
C VAL A 241 10.34 13.79 15.28
N THR A 242 10.62 13.99 13.99
CA THR A 242 11.87 14.60 13.51
C THR A 242 12.03 16.02 14.05
N THR A 243 10.96 16.85 13.96
CA THR A 243 11.00 18.23 14.45
C THR A 243 11.23 18.30 15.96
N VAL A 244 10.57 17.44 16.75
CA VAL A 244 10.75 17.39 18.20
C VAL A 244 12.16 16.90 18.54
N ASN A 245 12.68 15.90 17.82
CA ASN A 245 14.05 15.42 18.02
C ASN A 245 15.10 16.47 17.67
N ASP A 246 14.94 17.21 16.59
CA ASP A 246 15.87 18.25 16.18
C ASP A 246 15.95 19.38 17.23
N VAL A 247 14.85 19.67 17.92
CA VAL A 247 14.79 20.69 18.98
C VAL A 247 15.37 20.17 20.31
N LEU A 248 15.02 18.96 20.71
CA LEU A 248 15.37 18.42 22.04
C LEU A 248 16.65 17.59 22.03
N CYS A 249 17.00 17.00 20.91
CA CYS A 249 18.14 16.11 20.73
C CYS A 249 18.91 16.51 19.45
N PRO A 250 19.52 17.70 19.41
CA PRO A 250 20.24 18.14 18.22
C PRO A 250 21.33 17.16 17.84
N ASN A 251 21.48 16.96 16.54
CA ASN A 251 22.50 16.09 15.98
C ASN A 251 23.73 16.90 15.62
N LYS A 252 24.92 16.26 15.72
CA LYS A 252 26.17 16.76 15.16
C LYS A 252 26.66 15.80 14.07
N GLU A 253 27.27 16.35 13.04
CA GLU A 253 27.94 15.56 12.03
C GLU A 253 29.32 15.14 12.55
N ILE A 254 29.60 13.84 12.47
CA ILE A 254 30.93 13.29 12.67
C ILE A 254 31.37 12.57 11.41
N THR A 255 32.68 12.58 11.15
CA THR A 255 33.26 11.80 10.08
C THR A 255 33.76 10.49 10.67
N ILE A 256 33.35 9.38 10.11
CA ILE A 256 33.84 8.03 10.47
C ILE A 256 34.61 7.44 9.32
N GLU A 257 35.58 6.59 9.62
CA GLU A 257 36.22 5.70 8.64
C GLU A 257 35.34 4.42 8.54
N VAL A 258 34.95 4.08 7.32
CA VAL A 258 34.22 2.86 7.01
C VAL A 258 35.09 1.94 6.20
N GLU A 259 35.18 0.67 6.62
CA GLU A 259 35.94 -0.35 5.88
C GLU A 259 35.15 -0.80 4.65
N ASP A 260 35.76 -0.70 3.48
CA ASP A 260 35.27 -1.31 2.24
C ASP A 260 35.58 -2.80 2.26
N LYS A 261 34.53 -3.65 2.14
CA LYS A 261 34.68 -5.11 2.10
C LYS A 261 34.23 -5.65 0.76
N ASP A 262 34.96 -6.61 0.23
CA ASP A 262 34.56 -7.35 -0.97
C ASP A 262 33.41 -8.33 -0.68
N GLU A 263 32.94 -9.04 -1.70
CA GLU A 263 31.87 -10.03 -1.61
C GLU A 263 32.18 -11.20 -0.64
N ASN A 264 33.46 -11.38 -0.27
CA ASN A 264 33.95 -12.39 0.66
C ASN A 264 34.17 -11.84 2.08
N GLY A 265 33.90 -10.54 2.30
CA GLY A 265 34.04 -9.87 3.59
C GLY A 265 35.48 -9.44 3.90
N VAL A 266 36.41 -9.47 2.92
CA VAL A 266 37.80 -9.03 3.07
C VAL A 266 37.85 -7.51 2.91
N VAL A 267 38.52 -6.82 3.84
CA VAL A 267 38.74 -5.36 3.78
C VAL A 267 39.63 -5.01 2.58
N THR A 268 39.09 -4.25 1.64
CA THR A 268 39.76 -3.81 0.41
C THR A 268 40.24 -2.38 0.45
N GLY A 269 39.71 -1.58 1.39
CA GLY A 269 40.05 -0.17 1.56
C GLY A 269 39.29 0.45 2.71
N THR A 270 39.50 1.75 2.92
CA THR A 270 38.67 2.57 3.82
C THR A 270 38.26 3.85 3.11
N HIS A 271 37.03 4.29 3.33
CA HIS A 271 36.58 5.63 2.94
C HIS A 271 36.02 6.37 4.14
N THR A 272 35.92 7.69 4.03
CA THR A 272 35.33 8.51 5.10
C THR A 272 33.87 8.83 4.78
N GLU A 273 32.98 8.56 5.73
CA GLU A 273 31.57 8.88 5.64
C GLU A 273 31.17 9.87 6.74
N LYS A 274 30.31 10.84 6.37
CA LYS A 274 29.71 11.76 7.34
C LYS A 274 28.41 11.18 7.84
N ILE A 275 28.34 10.91 9.14
CA ILE A 275 27.12 10.45 9.79
C ILE A 275 26.62 11.48 10.80
N LYS A 276 25.29 11.52 10.98
CA LYS A 276 24.66 12.33 12.03
C LYS A 276 24.54 11.51 13.29
N VAL A 277 25.14 11.97 14.37
CA VAL A 277 25.02 11.37 15.71
C VAL A 277 24.42 12.36 16.67
N LEU A 278 23.85 11.86 17.77
CA LEU A 278 23.32 12.70 18.84
C LEU A 278 24.45 13.60 19.38
N ASP A 279 24.18 14.91 19.46
CA ASP A 279 25.06 15.85 20.16
C ASP A 279 24.78 15.74 21.67
N GLU A 280 25.52 14.85 22.35
CA GLU A 280 25.32 14.58 23.78
C GLU A 280 25.54 15.82 24.67
N GLU A 281 26.30 16.82 24.21
CA GLU A 281 26.53 18.07 24.94
C GLU A 281 25.32 19.00 24.93
N LYS A 282 24.55 18.94 23.82
CA LYS A 282 23.36 19.78 23.62
C LYS A 282 22.05 19.02 23.83
N ALA A 283 22.12 17.67 23.88
CA ALA A 283 20.92 16.87 24.07
C ALA A 283 20.34 17.07 25.46
N LEU A 284 19.09 17.45 25.49
CA LEU A 284 18.34 17.69 26.71
C LEU A 284 17.66 16.44 27.27
N VAL A 285 17.43 15.45 26.38
CA VAL A 285 16.79 14.17 26.71
C VAL A 285 17.42 13.06 25.87
N MET A 286 17.74 11.93 26.48
CA MET A 286 18.15 10.73 25.71
C MET A 286 16.92 9.99 25.20
N ILE A 287 16.74 9.92 23.90
CA ILE A 287 15.67 9.16 23.24
C ILE A 287 16.24 7.85 22.76
N LYS A 288 15.68 6.74 23.21
CA LYS A 288 15.97 5.42 22.63
C LYS A 288 14.95 5.10 21.54
N THR A 289 15.42 4.93 20.32
CA THR A 289 14.62 4.36 19.24
C THR A 289 14.36 2.89 19.52
N VAL A 290 13.10 2.49 19.66
CA VAL A 290 12.73 1.07 19.75
C VAL A 290 12.33 0.61 18.36
N ARG A 291 13.06 -0.40 17.87
CA ARG A 291 12.72 -1.11 16.63
C ARG A 291 11.61 -2.10 16.95
N TRP A 292 10.44 -1.93 16.36
CA TRP A 292 9.38 -2.93 16.41
C TRP A 292 9.64 -3.95 15.29
N GLU A 293 9.84 -5.19 15.69
CA GLU A 293 9.92 -6.30 14.73
C GLU A 293 8.56 -6.48 14.08
N GLN A 294 8.50 -6.26 12.77
CA GLN A 294 7.47 -6.54 11.76
C GLN A 294 6.79 -5.37 11.04
N ASN A 295 6.86 -4.13 11.50
CA ASN A 295 6.49 -2.97 10.66
C ASN A 295 7.46 -1.84 10.97
N TYR A 296 8.07 -1.27 9.94
CA TYR A 296 9.03 -0.18 10.04
C TYR A 296 8.34 1.11 10.52
N PHE A 297 8.06 1.17 11.82
CA PHE A 297 7.84 2.42 12.51
C PHE A 297 9.01 2.64 13.47
N PRO A 298 9.78 3.73 13.35
CA PRO A 298 10.65 4.14 14.43
C PRO A 298 9.75 4.63 15.58
N ALA A 299 9.35 3.72 16.45
CA ALA A 299 8.72 4.13 17.69
C ALA A 299 9.78 4.78 18.57
N VAL A 300 9.66 6.07 18.77
CA VAL A 300 10.46 6.81 19.73
C VAL A 300 9.95 6.46 21.13
N VAL A 301 10.68 5.61 21.85
CA VAL A 301 10.42 5.40 23.28
C VAL A 301 11.24 6.41 24.07
N TRP A 302 10.53 7.34 24.69
CA TRP A 302 11.09 8.34 25.57
C TRP A 302 11.44 7.68 26.92
N ASN A 303 12.71 7.49 27.22
CA ASN A 303 13.16 7.30 28.58
C ASN A 303 13.79 8.61 29.05
N ALA A 304 12.98 9.44 29.69
CA ALA A 304 13.46 10.59 30.42
C ALA A 304 14.22 10.12 31.65
N THR A 305 15.53 9.91 31.54
CA THR A 305 16.40 9.89 32.71
C THR A 305 16.99 11.28 32.86
N PRO A 306 16.64 12.03 33.91
CA PRO A 306 17.27 13.31 34.16
C PRO A 306 18.77 13.09 34.40
N LYS A 307 19.63 13.81 33.66
CA LYS A 307 21.05 13.92 34.02
C LYS A 307 21.10 14.52 35.43
N LYS A 308 21.58 13.77 36.40
CA LYS A 308 21.95 14.32 37.69
C LYS A 308 23.05 15.37 37.43
N MET A 309 22.81 16.61 37.87
CA MET A 309 23.85 17.63 38.00
C MET A 309 24.94 17.15 38.95
#